data_5358bbf74a5ccae42b900743a178341c
#
_entry.id   5358bbf74a5ccae42b900743a178341c
#
_cell.length_a   1.000
_cell.length_b   1.000
_cell.length_c   1.000
_cell.angle_alpha   90.00
_cell.angle_beta   90.00
_cell.angle_gamma   90.00
#
_symmetry.space_group_name_H-M   'P 1'
#
loop_
_entity.id
_entity.type
_entity.pdbx_description
1 polymer ?
#
loop_
_entity_poly.entity_id
_entity_poly.type
_entity_poly.pdbx_seq_one_letter_code
_entity_poly.pdbx_strand_id
1 'polypeptide(L)'
;SETGPYRWISASAQPVPGNEGHALILLRDVTKKKEEENNYLLALQSSYTEIFRLDLEAGLIAPLYYNSEQVTIPPTLMPIEEFVLDRGKNRVHPESLESVRAFYDVPNITARLDAGEAPQLEYRKRQDAGKPYRWVSAAIRAIPGSCRHALLLLSDITEQLNEEAEFYKALQHSYSEIYEVMLDTDSMRI
;
A
#
# COMPACT_ATOMS: atom_id res chain seq x y z
N SER A 1 34.48 17.36 -20.42
CA SER A 1 33.06 17.00 -20.25
C SER A 1 32.83 16.61 -18.79
N GLU A 2 32.41 17.58 -17.98
CA GLU A 2 32.01 17.32 -16.60
C GLU A 2 30.61 16.72 -16.63
N THR A 3 30.50 15.40 -16.52
CA THR A 3 29.27 14.73 -16.20
C THR A 3 29.04 14.82 -14.70
N GLY A 4 28.60 15.99 -14.24
CA GLY A 4 28.08 16.13 -12.89
C GLY A 4 26.80 15.30 -12.74
N PRO A 5 26.40 14.95 -11.50
CA PRO A 5 25.15 14.20 -11.27
C PRO A 5 23.97 15.01 -11.82
N TYR A 6 23.04 14.31 -12.49
CA TYR A 6 21.80 14.92 -12.98
C TYR A 6 20.99 15.49 -11.80
N ARG A 7 20.36 16.64 -12.03
CA ARG A 7 19.51 17.30 -11.04
C ARG A 7 18.07 17.37 -11.53
N TRP A 8 17.14 17.23 -10.61
CA TRP A 8 15.72 17.40 -10.86
C TRP A 8 15.35 18.87 -10.70
N ILE A 9 14.88 19.51 -11.80
CA ILE A 9 14.47 20.89 -11.79
C ILE A 9 12.96 20.97 -12.05
N SER A 10 12.24 21.60 -11.13
CA SER A 10 10.84 22.01 -11.35
C SER A 10 10.85 23.38 -12.02
N ALA A 11 10.17 23.49 -13.14
CA ALA A 11 10.02 24.77 -13.86
C ALA A 11 8.54 25.19 -13.86
N SER A 12 8.28 26.46 -13.61
CA SER A 12 6.96 27.07 -13.77
C SER A 12 7.08 28.41 -14.46
N ALA A 13 6.08 28.80 -15.24
CA ALA A 13 6.01 30.10 -15.89
C ALA A 13 4.82 30.90 -15.32
N GLN A 14 5.04 32.17 -15.04
CA GLN A 14 4.01 33.10 -14.57
C GLN A 14 4.04 34.38 -15.41
N PRO A 15 2.91 34.92 -15.84
CA PRO A 15 2.87 36.19 -16.54
C PRO A 15 3.36 37.32 -15.63
N VAL A 16 4.05 38.30 -16.22
CA VAL A 16 4.46 39.49 -15.47
C VAL A 16 3.29 40.47 -15.44
N PRO A 17 2.75 40.82 -14.26
CA PRO A 17 1.65 41.78 -14.17
C PRO A 17 2.04 43.15 -14.80
N GLY A 18 1.17 43.64 -15.66
CA GLY A 18 1.36 44.94 -16.30
C GLY A 18 2.37 44.94 -17.46
N ASN A 19 2.91 43.81 -17.88
CA ASN A 19 3.87 43.72 -19.00
C ASN A 19 3.43 42.63 -20.00
N GLU A 20 2.56 42.99 -20.94
CA GLU A 20 2.04 42.08 -21.94
C GLU A 20 3.20 41.48 -22.78
N GLY A 21 3.14 40.14 -22.94
CA GLY A 21 4.15 39.39 -23.68
C GLY A 21 5.42 38.99 -22.88
N HIS A 22 5.48 39.29 -21.57
CA HIS A 22 6.57 38.84 -20.70
C HIS A 22 6.11 37.80 -19.68
N ALA A 23 6.94 36.80 -19.44
CA ALA A 23 6.71 35.76 -18.41
C ALA A 23 7.99 35.55 -17.60
N LEU A 24 7.80 35.31 -16.31
CA LEU A 24 8.86 34.84 -15.42
C LEU A 24 8.93 33.31 -15.48
N ILE A 25 10.12 32.79 -15.72
CA ILE A 25 10.39 31.35 -15.57
C ILE A 25 11.06 31.17 -14.21
N LEU A 26 10.35 30.40 -13.34
CA LEU A 26 10.83 30.06 -12.02
C LEU A 26 11.38 28.63 -12.06
N LEU A 27 12.66 28.48 -11.73
CA LEU A 27 13.34 27.20 -11.65
C LEU A 27 13.63 26.89 -10.18
N ARG A 28 13.27 25.67 -9.75
CA ARG A 28 13.56 25.18 -8.40
C ARG A 28 14.28 23.84 -8.50
N ASP A 29 15.44 23.75 -7.84
CA ASP A 29 16.08 22.44 -7.64
C ASP A 29 15.24 21.63 -6.64
N VAL A 30 14.73 20.49 -7.08
CA VAL A 30 13.93 19.57 -6.30
C VAL A 30 14.59 18.20 -6.13
N THR A 31 15.90 18.12 -6.41
CA THR A 31 16.69 16.87 -6.38
C THR A 31 16.57 16.19 -5.03
N LYS A 32 16.85 16.91 -3.95
CA LYS A 32 16.76 16.34 -2.59
C LYS A 32 15.37 15.79 -2.27
N LYS A 33 14.33 16.54 -2.65
CA LYS A 33 12.95 16.08 -2.44
C LYS A 33 12.66 14.80 -3.23
N LYS A 34 13.15 14.71 -4.47
CA LYS A 34 12.97 13.52 -5.31
C LYS A 34 13.77 12.33 -4.82
N GLU A 35 14.95 12.53 -4.28
CA GLU A 35 15.76 11.50 -3.65
C GLU A 35 15.10 10.98 -2.38
N GLU A 36 14.57 11.85 -1.52
CA GLU A 36 13.82 11.47 -0.34
C GLU A 36 12.57 10.66 -0.69
N GLU A 37 11.76 11.14 -1.65
CA GLU A 37 10.58 10.41 -2.16
C GLU A 37 10.96 9.01 -2.67
N ASN A 38 12.06 8.91 -3.43
CA ASN A 38 12.53 7.63 -3.96
C ASN A 38 13.03 6.69 -2.85
N ASN A 39 13.75 7.20 -1.86
CA ASN A 39 14.22 6.41 -0.72
C ASN A 39 13.06 5.88 0.12
N TYR A 40 11.99 6.65 0.32
CA TYR A 40 10.77 6.17 0.98
C TYR A 40 10.10 5.05 0.18
N LEU A 41 10.00 5.19 -1.14
CA LEU A 41 9.45 4.14 -1.99
C LEU A 41 10.30 2.85 -1.91
N LEU A 42 11.61 2.96 -1.97
CA LEU A 42 12.51 1.81 -1.85
C LEU A 42 12.36 1.10 -0.48
N ALA A 43 12.23 1.87 0.60
CA ALA A 43 11.98 1.32 1.92
C ALA A 43 10.63 0.59 2.00
N LEU A 44 9.57 1.14 1.39
CA LEU A 44 8.28 0.47 1.31
C LEU A 44 8.33 -0.80 0.45
N GLN A 45 9.06 -0.78 -0.65
CA GLN A 45 9.23 -1.93 -1.56
C GLN A 45 9.89 -3.14 -0.89
N SER A 46 10.71 -2.93 0.14
CA SER A 46 11.31 -4.03 0.91
C SER A 46 10.29 -4.77 1.81
N SER A 47 9.19 -4.11 2.17
CA SER A 47 8.20 -4.64 3.12
C SER A 47 6.87 -5.02 2.46
N TYR A 48 6.58 -4.48 1.28
CA TYR A 48 5.30 -4.69 0.59
C TYR A 48 5.49 -5.24 -0.82
N THR A 49 4.64 -6.18 -1.19
CA THR A 49 4.63 -6.77 -2.54
C THR A 49 3.89 -5.91 -3.55
N GLU A 50 2.92 -5.14 -3.10
CA GLU A 50 2.12 -4.25 -3.95
C GLU A 50 1.78 -2.98 -3.17
N ILE A 51 1.87 -1.82 -3.83
CA ILE A 51 1.50 -0.52 -3.27
C ILE A 51 0.62 0.20 -4.28
N PHE A 52 -0.53 0.67 -3.82
CA PHE A 52 -1.47 1.45 -4.63
C PHE A 52 -1.79 2.77 -3.94
N ARG A 53 -2.05 3.79 -4.73
CA ARG A 53 -2.67 5.03 -4.27
C ARG A 53 -4.18 4.94 -4.48
N LEU A 54 -4.93 5.27 -3.45
CA LEU A 54 -6.37 5.45 -3.48
C LEU A 54 -6.70 6.94 -3.55
N ASP A 55 -7.59 7.32 -4.44
CA ASP A 55 -8.31 8.59 -4.43
C ASP A 55 -9.73 8.29 -3.96
N LEU A 56 -10.01 8.61 -2.70
CA LEU A 56 -11.28 8.26 -2.05
C LEU A 56 -12.42 9.21 -2.48
N GLU A 57 -12.11 10.42 -2.98
CA GLU A 57 -13.11 11.33 -3.51
C GLU A 57 -13.59 10.88 -4.89
N ALA A 58 -12.65 10.53 -5.75
CA ALA A 58 -12.94 10.06 -7.10
C ALA A 58 -13.30 8.57 -7.17
N GLY A 59 -13.09 7.80 -6.09
CA GLY A 59 -13.27 6.34 -6.06
C GLY A 59 -12.29 5.59 -6.96
N LEU A 60 -11.06 6.10 -7.11
CA LEU A 60 -10.07 5.59 -8.05
C LEU A 60 -8.87 4.96 -7.32
N ILE A 61 -8.26 3.97 -7.98
CA ILE A 61 -7.03 3.31 -7.54
C ILE A 61 -5.98 3.36 -8.64
N ALA A 62 -4.72 3.60 -8.26
CA ALA A 62 -3.58 3.58 -9.17
C ALA A 62 -2.42 2.79 -8.57
N PRO A 63 -1.75 1.89 -9.31
CA PRO A 63 -0.57 1.21 -8.84
C PRO A 63 0.60 2.20 -8.71
N LEU A 64 1.33 2.12 -7.58
CA LEU A 64 2.60 2.82 -7.37
C LEU A 64 3.78 1.86 -7.45
N TYR A 65 3.58 0.63 -7.00
CA TYR A 65 4.61 -0.42 -7.01
C TYR A 65 3.96 -1.80 -7.09
N TYR A 66 4.60 -2.68 -7.82
CA TYR A 66 4.18 -4.07 -7.98
C TYR A 66 5.41 -4.96 -8.12
N ASN A 67 5.63 -5.84 -7.15
CA ASN A 67 6.72 -6.81 -7.20
C ASN A 67 6.30 -8.04 -8.02
N SER A 68 6.31 -7.91 -9.33
CA SER A 68 6.09 -9.04 -10.25
C SER A 68 6.94 -8.85 -11.49
N GLU A 69 7.82 -9.78 -11.75
CA GLU A 69 8.67 -9.82 -12.95
C GLU A 69 7.87 -9.96 -14.27
N GLN A 70 6.57 -10.25 -14.18
CA GLN A 70 5.76 -10.63 -15.34
C GLN A 70 4.58 -9.69 -15.66
N VAL A 71 4.30 -8.70 -14.85
CA VAL A 71 3.15 -7.81 -15.08
C VAL A 71 3.59 -6.37 -15.20
N THR A 72 3.75 -5.93 -16.46
CA THR A 72 3.75 -4.49 -16.75
C THR A 72 2.32 -3.99 -16.58
N ILE A 73 1.97 -3.54 -15.37
CA ILE A 73 0.70 -2.83 -15.17
C ILE A 73 0.94 -1.41 -15.67
N PRO A 74 0.22 -0.95 -16.70
CA PRO A 74 0.25 0.46 -17.03
C PRO A 74 -0.22 1.24 -15.79
N PRO A 75 0.32 2.41 -15.51
CA PRO A 75 -0.11 3.27 -14.41
C PRO A 75 -1.48 3.87 -14.74
N THR A 76 -2.47 3.03 -14.93
CA THR A 76 -3.81 3.42 -15.33
C THR A 76 -4.66 3.55 -14.09
N LEU A 77 -5.18 4.73 -13.87
CA LEU A 77 -6.24 4.97 -12.90
C LEU A 77 -7.46 4.15 -13.29
N MET A 78 -8.00 3.38 -12.35
CA MET A 78 -9.23 2.62 -12.56
C MET A 78 -10.18 2.79 -11.36
N PRO A 79 -11.48 2.59 -11.53
CA PRO A 79 -12.42 2.56 -10.42
C PRO A 79 -12.07 1.47 -9.41
N ILE A 80 -12.19 1.76 -8.11
CA ILE A 80 -11.93 0.78 -7.04
C ILE A 80 -12.87 -0.42 -7.19
N GLU A 81 -14.12 -0.19 -7.55
CA GLU A 81 -15.09 -1.28 -7.79
C GLU A 81 -14.65 -2.22 -8.91
N GLU A 82 -14.16 -1.69 -10.03
CA GLU A 82 -13.66 -2.47 -11.15
C GLU A 82 -12.43 -3.29 -10.74
N PHE A 83 -11.50 -2.69 -9.99
CA PHE A 83 -10.34 -3.36 -9.43
C PHE A 83 -10.74 -4.54 -8.55
N VAL A 84 -11.74 -4.36 -7.68
CA VAL A 84 -12.25 -5.42 -6.79
C VAL A 84 -12.97 -6.50 -7.57
N LEU A 85 -13.77 -6.14 -8.58
CA LEU A 85 -14.50 -7.10 -9.42
C LEU A 85 -13.55 -7.95 -10.27
N ASP A 86 -12.54 -7.34 -10.90
CA ASP A 86 -11.55 -8.05 -11.72
C ASP A 86 -10.74 -9.03 -10.86
N ARG A 87 -10.19 -8.55 -9.76
CA ARG A 87 -9.40 -9.38 -8.84
C ARG A 87 -10.25 -10.40 -8.09
N GLY A 88 -11.47 -10.04 -7.70
CA GLY A 88 -12.40 -10.93 -7.00
C GLY A 88 -12.78 -12.16 -7.82
N LYS A 89 -13.01 -12.03 -9.11
CA LYS A 89 -13.44 -13.13 -9.98
C LYS A 89 -12.40 -14.25 -10.09
N ASN A 90 -11.11 -13.89 -10.17
CA ASN A 90 -10.08 -14.84 -10.59
C ASN A 90 -8.93 -15.02 -9.59
N ARG A 91 -8.75 -14.09 -8.64
CA ARG A 91 -7.56 -14.05 -7.79
C ARG A 91 -7.84 -14.18 -6.29
N VAL A 92 -9.00 -13.76 -5.80
CA VAL A 92 -9.37 -13.87 -4.38
C VAL A 92 -10.00 -15.24 -4.11
N HIS A 93 -9.64 -15.85 -2.97
CA HIS A 93 -10.27 -17.10 -2.54
C HIS A 93 -11.76 -16.89 -2.27
N PRO A 94 -12.64 -17.83 -2.69
CA PRO A 94 -14.10 -17.65 -2.55
C PRO A 94 -14.56 -17.28 -1.13
N GLU A 95 -14.00 -17.88 -0.10
CA GLU A 95 -14.31 -17.58 1.30
C GLU A 95 -13.94 -16.16 1.74
N SER A 96 -13.02 -15.51 1.04
CA SER A 96 -12.55 -14.15 1.37
C SER A 96 -13.27 -13.05 0.57
N LEU A 97 -14.14 -13.42 -0.39
CA LEU A 97 -14.72 -12.46 -1.32
C LEU A 97 -15.58 -11.38 -0.63
N GLU A 98 -16.38 -11.78 0.33
CA GLU A 98 -17.27 -10.86 1.05
C GLU A 98 -16.48 -9.88 1.91
N SER A 99 -15.51 -10.37 2.66
CA SER A 99 -14.62 -9.54 3.47
C SER A 99 -13.79 -8.56 2.63
N VAL A 100 -13.30 -9.02 1.47
CA VAL A 100 -12.57 -8.17 0.53
C VAL A 100 -13.47 -7.08 -0.05
N ARG A 101 -14.70 -7.37 -0.44
CA ARG A 101 -15.66 -6.36 -0.92
C ARG A 101 -15.94 -5.31 0.15
N ALA A 102 -16.21 -5.73 1.37
CA ALA A 102 -16.46 -4.83 2.48
C ALA A 102 -15.23 -3.96 2.82
N PHE A 103 -14.03 -4.53 2.70
CA PHE A 103 -12.78 -3.83 2.96
C PHE A 103 -12.51 -2.71 1.95
N TYR A 104 -12.87 -2.90 0.69
CA TYR A 104 -12.66 -1.93 -0.39
C TYR A 104 -13.85 -0.98 -0.61
N ASP A 105 -14.87 -1.03 0.23
CA ASP A 105 -16.00 -0.10 0.19
C ASP A 105 -15.55 1.32 0.54
N VAL A 106 -15.62 2.25 -0.41
CA VAL A 106 -15.06 3.60 -0.26
C VAL A 106 -15.68 4.37 0.90
N PRO A 107 -17.01 4.39 1.11
CA PRO A 107 -17.62 4.99 2.29
C PRO A 107 -17.09 4.43 3.60
N ASN A 108 -16.93 3.11 3.71
CA ASN A 108 -16.40 2.44 4.90
C ASN A 108 -14.92 2.81 5.14
N ILE A 109 -14.10 2.80 4.08
CA ILE A 109 -12.69 3.21 4.19
C ILE A 109 -12.60 4.65 4.71
N THR A 110 -13.37 5.57 4.11
CA THR A 110 -13.35 6.98 4.47
C THR A 110 -13.74 7.18 5.93
N ALA A 111 -14.86 6.58 6.37
CA ALA A 111 -15.33 6.70 7.75
C ALA A 111 -14.31 6.20 8.77
N ARG A 112 -13.63 5.09 8.48
CA ARG A 112 -12.60 4.52 9.36
C ARG A 112 -11.33 5.37 9.42
N LEU A 113 -10.87 5.89 8.29
CA LEU A 113 -9.72 6.79 8.25
C LEU A 113 -10.01 8.12 8.96
N ASP A 114 -11.22 8.67 8.83
CA ASP A 114 -11.64 9.88 9.53
C ASP A 114 -11.72 9.66 11.05
N ALA A 115 -12.03 8.44 11.48
CA ALA A 115 -11.97 8.03 12.89
C ALA A 115 -10.53 7.78 13.40
N GLY A 116 -9.51 7.96 12.53
CA GLY A 116 -8.11 7.70 12.87
C GLY A 116 -7.73 6.22 12.88
N GLU A 117 -8.61 5.35 12.38
CA GLU A 117 -8.32 3.94 12.25
C GLU A 117 -7.40 3.66 11.06
N ALA A 118 -6.75 2.50 11.11
CA ALA A 118 -5.94 1.98 10.01
C ALA A 118 -6.52 0.64 9.54
N PRO A 119 -7.50 0.65 8.60
CA PRO A 119 -8.12 -0.57 8.12
C PRO A 119 -7.11 -1.61 7.67
N GLN A 120 -7.29 -2.85 8.12
CA GLN A 120 -6.45 -3.99 7.75
C GLN A 120 -7.32 -5.22 7.53
N LEU A 121 -6.92 -6.07 6.58
CA LEU A 121 -7.58 -7.34 6.25
C LEU A 121 -6.54 -8.36 5.83
N GLU A 122 -6.63 -9.56 6.37
CA GLU A 122 -5.88 -10.72 5.90
C GLU A 122 -6.81 -11.62 5.10
N TYR A 123 -6.36 -12.02 3.91
CA TYR A 123 -7.14 -12.84 3.02
C TYR A 123 -6.27 -13.68 2.08
N ARG A 124 -6.87 -14.71 1.49
CA ARG A 124 -6.17 -15.56 0.54
C ARG A 124 -6.37 -15.06 -0.88
N LYS A 125 -5.27 -14.82 -1.59
CA LYS A 125 -5.28 -14.53 -3.02
C LYS A 125 -4.24 -15.36 -3.78
N ARG A 126 -4.40 -15.46 -5.09
CA ARG A 126 -3.41 -16.02 -6.02
C ARG A 126 -3.01 -14.98 -7.06
N GLN A 127 -1.82 -15.14 -7.61
CA GLN A 127 -1.30 -14.23 -8.62
C GLN A 127 -2.08 -14.36 -9.93
N ASP A 128 -2.31 -15.61 -10.36
CA ASP A 128 -3.03 -15.96 -11.57
C ASP A 128 -3.90 -17.20 -11.38
N ALA A 129 -4.84 -17.44 -12.31
CA ALA A 129 -5.62 -18.66 -12.35
C ALA A 129 -4.69 -19.89 -12.47
N GLY A 130 -4.88 -20.87 -11.58
CA GLY A 130 -4.05 -22.08 -11.53
C GLY A 130 -2.81 -22.00 -10.63
N LYS A 131 -2.45 -20.82 -10.11
CA LYS A 131 -1.41 -20.70 -9.07
C LYS A 131 -2.00 -20.98 -7.68
N PRO A 132 -1.20 -21.44 -6.72
CA PRO A 132 -1.66 -21.63 -5.34
C PRO A 132 -2.10 -20.31 -4.71
N TYR A 133 -3.05 -20.40 -3.79
CA TYR A 133 -3.42 -19.26 -2.95
C TYR A 133 -2.32 -18.99 -1.92
N ARG A 134 -2.08 -17.72 -1.67
CA ARG A 134 -1.17 -17.20 -0.66
C ARG A 134 -1.93 -16.31 0.30
N TRP A 135 -1.47 -16.23 1.53
CA TRP A 135 -1.99 -15.29 2.49
C TRP A 135 -1.39 -13.91 2.25
N VAL A 136 -2.26 -12.92 2.24
CA VAL A 136 -1.89 -11.52 2.02
C VAL A 136 -2.52 -10.67 3.10
N SER A 137 -1.70 -9.82 3.71
CA SER A 137 -2.16 -8.72 4.54
C SER A 137 -2.31 -7.47 3.68
N ALA A 138 -3.50 -6.89 3.67
CA ALA A 138 -3.81 -5.61 3.04
C ALA A 138 -4.05 -4.56 4.12
N ALA A 139 -3.37 -3.43 4.05
CA ALA A 139 -3.55 -2.32 4.98
C ALA A 139 -3.79 -1.02 4.23
N ILE A 140 -4.75 -0.21 4.71
CA ILE A 140 -5.00 1.13 4.18
C ILE A 140 -4.48 2.17 5.17
N ARG A 141 -3.70 3.12 4.68
CA ARG A 141 -3.08 4.20 5.48
C ARG A 141 -3.39 5.55 4.85
N ALA A 142 -3.88 6.49 5.65
CA ALA A 142 -4.05 7.87 5.21
C ALA A 142 -2.70 8.48 4.83
N ILE A 143 -2.69 9.31 3.78
CA ILE A 143 -1.51 10.11 3.44
C ILE A 143 -1.53 11.38 4.30
N PRO A 144 -0.49 11.64 5.11
CA PRO A 144 -0.45 12.83 5.96
C PRO A 144 -0.66 14.12 5.16
N GLY A 145 -1.54 14.98 5.64
CA GLY A 145 -1.88 16.23 4.96
C GLY A 145 -2.88 16.10 3.80
N SER A 146 -3.42 14.90 3.56
CA SER A 146 -4.48 14.67 2.58
C SER A 146 -5.63 13.89 3.22
N CYS A 147 -6.80 14.52 3.29
CA CYS A 147 -8.01 13.82 3.76
C CYS A 147 -8.71 12.98 2.69
N ARG A 148 -8.19 12.98 1.46
CA ARG A 148 -8.84 12.33 0.30
C ARG A 148 -7.99 11.26 -0.37
N HIS A 149 -6.74 11.12 0.02
CA HIS A 149 -5.83 10.12 -0.55
C HIS A 149 -5.32 9.17 0.52
N ALA A 150 -5.20 7.90 0.16
CA ALA A 150 -4.66 6.87 1.02
C ALA A 150 -3.70 5.96 0.23
N LEU A 151 -2.88 5.21 0.95
CA LEU A 151 -2.08 4.13 0.41
C LEU A 151 -2.74 2.80 0.78
N LEU A 152 -2.89 1.93 -0.20
CA LEU A 152 -3.16 0.52 0.00
C LEU A 152 -1.84 -0.23 -0.12
N LEU A 153 -1.48 -0.94 0.93
CA LEU A 153 -0.24 -1.67 1.10
C LEU A 153 -0.56 -3.16 1.22
N LEU A 154 0.03 -3.99 0.37
CA LEU A 154 -0.15 -5.43 0.42
C LEU A 154 1.20 -6.12 0.66
N SER A 155 1.22 -7.08 1.59
CA SER A 155 2.36 -7.95 1.86
C SER A 155 1.94 -9.42 1.80
N ASP A 156 2.82 -10.28 1.27
CA ASP A 156 2.66 -11.73 1.34
C ASP A 156 3.11 -12.18 2.74
N ILE A 157 2.19 -12.73 3.52
CA ILE A 157 2.43 -13.20 4.88
C ILE A 157 2.39 -14.73 4.98
N THR A 158 2.46 -15.42 3.83
CA THR A 158 2.34 -16.89 3.77
C THR A 158 3.47 -17.58 4.54
N GLU A 159 4.70 -17.12 4.37
CA GLU A 159 5.86 -17.69 5.06
C GLU A 159 5.77 -17.45 6.56
N GLN A 160 5.44 -16.25 6.99
CA GLN A 160 5.24 -15.92 8.39
C GLN A 160 4.20 -16.81 9.06
N LEU A 161 3.03 -17.01 8.43
CA LEU A 161 1.98 -17.87 8.97
C LEU A 161 2.38 -19.35 8.97
N ASN A 162 3.16 -19.80 7.99
CA ASN A 162 3.68 -21.17 7.97
C ASN A 162 4.71 -21.40 9.09
N GLU A 163 5.65 -20.48 9.30
CA GLU A 163 6.62 -20.54 10.38
C GLU A 163 5.92 -20.57 11.75
N GLU A 164 4.91 -19.71 11.93
CA GLU A 164 4.11 -19.69 13.15
C GLU A 164 3.38 -21.03 13.35
N ALA A 165 2.76 -21.58 12.32
CA ALA A 165 2.08 -22.88 12.39
C ALA A 165 3.06 -24.03 12.69
N GLU A 166 4.26 -24.03 12.12
CA GLU A 166 5.31 -25.02 12.41
C GLU A 166 5.80 -24.90 13.84
N PHE A 167 5.98 -23.67 14.34
CA PHE A 167 6.35 -23.43 15.73
C PHE A 167 5.29 -24.00 16.69
N TYR A 168 4.01 -23.73 16.49
CA TYR A 168 2.93 -24.31 17.32
C TYR A 168 2.88 -25.83 17.24
N LYS A 169 3.08 -26.43 16.06
CA LYS A 169 3.16 -27.88 15.91
C LYS A 169 4.34 -28.47 16.69
N ALA A 170 5.51 -27.84 16.64
CA ALA A 170 6.68 -28.27 17.38
C ALA A 170 6.44 -28.22 18.90
N LEU A 171 5.77 -27.17 19.39
CA LEU A 171 5.37 -27.06 20.79
C LEU A 171 4.39 -28.18 21.19
N GLN A 172 3.36 -28.43 20.36
CA GLN A 172 2.36 -29.48 20.61
C GLN A 172 2.96 -30.90 20.66
N HIS A 173 4.06 -31.16 19.93
CA HIS A 173 4.77 -32.42 20.00
C HIS A 173 5.64 -32.56 21.25
N SER A 174 6.06 -31.44 21.84
CA SER A 174 7.00 -31.42 22.98
C SER A 174 6.29 -31.25 24.33
N TYR A 175 5.08 -30.73 24.33
CA TYR A 175 4.33 -30.41 25.54
C TYR A 175 2.91 -30.95 25.47
N SER A 176 2.39 -31.48 26.57
CA SER A 176 1.01 -32.00 26.69
C SER A 176 -0.03 -30.87 26.84
N GLU A 177 0.40 -29.71 27.33
CA GLU A 177 -0.45 -28.52 27.50
C GLU A 177 0.35 -27.27 27.15
N ILE A 178 -0.28 -26.33 26.42
CA ILE A 178 0.31 -25.06 26.02
C ILE A 178 -0.70 -23.96 26.38
N TYR A 179 -0.24 -22.96 27.13
CA TYR A 179 -1.01 -21.79 27.49
C TYR A 179 -0.38 -20.54 26.91
N GLU A 180 -1.16 -19.73 26.19
CA GLU A 180 -0.78 -18.40 25.79
C GLU A 180 -1.25 -17.42 26.87
N VAL A 181 -0.32 -16.64 27.42
CA VAL A 181 -0.62 -15.67 28.46
C VAL A 181 -0.30 -14.27 27.93
N MET A 182 -1.29 -13.39 27.87
CA MET A 182 -1.06 -11.98 27.62
C MET A 182 -0.41 -11.35 28.85
N LEU A 183 0.83 -10.91 28.72
CA LEU A 183 1.52 -10.10 29.72
C LEU A 183 1.16 -8.64 29.47
N ASP A 184 0.30 -8.07 30.32
CA ASP A 184 0.01 -6.65 30.32
C ASP A 184 1.24 -5.87 30.78
N THR A 185 1.88 -5.17 29.86
CA THR A 185 3.12 -4.43 30.12
C THR A 185 2.91 -3.14 30.92
N ASP A 186 1.67 -2.73 31.16
CA ASP A 186 1.35 -1.51 31.91
C ASP A 186 1.33 -1.70 33.44
N SER A 187 1.43 -2.92 33.96
CA SER A 187 1.36 -3.20 35.39
C SER A 187 2.71 -3.31 36.11
N MET A 188 3.84 -3.07 35.44
CA MET A 188 5.17 -2.96 36.08
C MET A 188 5.54 -1.51 36.37
N ARG A 189 4.77 -0.82 37.20
CA ARG A 189 5.24 0.32 37.97
C ARG A 189 5.29 -0.09 39.46
N ILE A 190 6.48 -0.45 39.91
CA ILE A 190 6.86 -0.43 41.34
C ILE A 190 7.53 0.90 41.60
#